data_894d8a5e9c1ebfcec38171a000a44d0d
#
_entry.id   894d8a5e9c1ebfcec38171a000a44d0d
#
_cell.length_a   1.000
_cell.length_b   1.000
_cell.length_c   1.000
_cell.angle_alpha   90.00
_cell.angle_beta   90.00
_cell.angle_gamma   90.00
#
_symmetry.space_group_name_H-M   'P 1'
#
loop_
_entity.id
_entity.type
_entity.pdbx_description
1 polymer ?
#
loop_
_entity_poly.entity_id
_entity_poly.type
_entity_poly.pdbx_seq_one_letter_code
_entity_poly.pdbx_strand_id
1 'polypeptide(L)'
;LILVIYLIKQILFIYFTFCPMMQKTPAPMPRRLCWIAPAVRRTKETRHAYLYAVRRRALSPERIMNAPEQPIQFAPRWQDDGSHRIPFGVYTDAALHQREMERFFYRAHWSYVGLEAEIPNPGDFKRTAVGERSVILLRDNDGQVRVVENVCAHRGVQFCRERSGNRSEFVCPYHQWNYDLQGNLIGVPFRRGVKQDGKVNGGMPPDFNPQEHGLTKLAVACRNGGVFASFDHDVEPLEDYLGPDILHYFDRVFDGRELVIHGYSRQRIPGNWKLMQENIKDPYHPGLLHTWFVTFGLWRADNRSELKMDRHLRHAAMISTRGQGGKGSVTSGVSSFKEQMSLNDDRFLDIVPEPWWNGPTAVLMTLFPSVIIQQQVNSLSTRHIQPVGHDAFDFVWTHFGFADDTPEMTRRRLRQANLFGPAGFVSADDGEVIEFSQSGFEQKPWHRSVAELGGKTAENTDHMVTETLIRGMYAYWRRVMEA
;
A
#
# COMPACT_ATOMS: atom_id res chain seq x y z
N LEU A 1 23.69 -5.88 16.19
CA LEU A 1 22.22 -5.93 16.11
C LEU A 1 21.74 -6.46 14.77
N ILE A 2 22.31 -5.95 13.68
CA ILE A 2 22.00 -6.37 12.29
C ILE A 2 22.30 -7.87 12.10
N LEU A 3 23.37 -8.38 12.66
CA LEU A 3 23.74 -9.81 12.58
C LEU A 3 22.77 -10.71 13.35
N VAL A 4 22.21 -10.24 14.45
CA VAL A 4 21.22 -10.97 15.27
C VAL A 4 19.86 -11.05 14.58
N ILE A 5 19.42 -9.98 13.93
CA ILE A 5 18.18 -9.95 13.15
C ILE A 5 18.32 -10.88 11.92
N TYR A 6 19.48 -10.90 11.29
CA TYR A 6 19.77 -11.82 10.18
C TYR A 6 19.74 -13.29 10.59
N LEU A 7 20.26 -13.63 11.76
CA LEU A 7 20.20 -14.99 12.32
C LEU A 7 18.77 -15.40 12.72
N ILE A 8 17.98 -14.51 13.28
CA ILE A 8 16.57 -14.78 13.66
C ILE A 8 15.71 -14.97 12.39
N LYS A 9 15.92 -14.19 11.34
CA LYS A 9 15.26 -14.37 10.03
C LYS A 9 15.62 -15.76 9.41
N GLN A 10 16.87 -16.20 9.52
CA GLN A 10 17.31 -17.52 9.04
C GLN A 10 16.68 -18.67 9.84
N ILE A 11 16.55 -18.55 11.15
CA ILE A 11 15.99 -19.60 12.04
C ILE A 11 14.48 -19.74 11.82
N LEU A 12 13.73 -18.64 11.66
CA LEU A 12 12.31 -18.67 11.35
C LEU A 12 12.04 -19.28 9.96
N PHE A 13 12.90 -19.02 8.97
CA PHE A 13 12.78 -19.59 7.64
C PHE A 13 12.98 -21.12 7.63
N ILE A 14 13.89 -21.64 8.46
CA ILE A 14 14.14 -23.08 8.59
C ILE A 14 12.94 -23.81 9.25
N TYR A 15 12.24 -23.17 10.19
CA TYR A 15 11.07 -23.78 10.87
C TYR A 15 9.83 -23.89 9.96
N PHE A 16 9.65 -23.00 8.99
CA PHE A 16 8.52 -23.05 8.07
C PHE A 16 8.73 -23.98 6.85
N THR A 17 9.97 -24.37 6.56
CA THR A 17 10.31 -25.17 5.36
C THR A 17 10.37 -26.68 5.63
N PHE A 18 10.34 -27.13 6.90
CA PHE A 18 10.51 -28.53 7.29
C PHE A 18 9.31 -29.12 8.05
N CYS A 19 8.08 -28.92 7.60
CA CYS A 19 6.96 -29.73 8.05
C CYS A 19 6.31 -30.45 6.87
N PRO A 20 6.70 -31.68 6.55
CA PRO A 20 6.00 -32.49 5.56
C PRO A 20 4.77 -33.16 6.16
N MET A 21 3.66 -32.99 5.52
CA MET A 21 2.47 -33.84 5.44
C MET A 21 2.19 -34.79 6.61
N MET A 22 1.08 -34.57 7.27
CA MET A 22 0.23 -35.66 7.75
C MET A 22 -1.26 -35.36 7.49
N GLN A 23 -1.76 -35.86 6.38
CA GLN A 23 -3.18 -36.23 6.29
C GLN A 23 -3.37 -37.52 7.07
N LYS A 24 -4.10 -37.48 8.19
CA LYS A 24 -4.92 -38.58 8.72
C LYS A 24 -5.87 -38.05 9.79
N THR A 25 -7.09 -38.52 9.70
CA THR A 25 -8.28 -38.28 10.51
C THR A 25 -8.08 -38.36 12.03
N PRO A 26 -8.84 -37.62 12.85
CA PRO A 26 -8.65 -37.59 14.30
C PRO A 26 -9.37 -38.74 15.01
N ALA A 27 -8.63 -39.46 15.85
CA ALA A 27 -9.16 -40.30 16.91
C ALA A 27 -9.09 -39.54 18.26
N PRO A 28 -9.96 -39.83 19.25
CA PRO A 28 -10.12 -38.97 20.42
C PRO A 28 -8.98 -39.12 21.42
N MET A 29 -8.49 -38.00 21.94
CA MET A 29 -7.47 -37.97 22.98
C MET A 29 -8.03 -38.22 24.38
N PRO A 30 -7.31 -38.97 25.25
CA PRO A 30 -7.61 -39.07 26.68
C PRO A 30 -7.08 -37.82 27.44
N ARG A 31 -7.86 -37.40 28.41
CA ARG A 31 -7.53 -36.33 29.36
C ARG A 31 -6.37 -36.74 30.28
N ARG A 32 -5.52 -35.74 30.58
CA ARG A 32 -4.52 -35.59 31.63
C ARG A 32 -3.07 -35.70 31.16
N LEU A 33 -2.47 -34.48 31.12
CA LEU A 33 -1.13 -34.25 31.69
C LEU A 33 -0.93 -32.71 31.82
N CYS A 34 -1.07 -32.25 33.08
CA CYS A 34 -0.62 -30.90 33.47
C CYS A 34 0.90 -30.86 33.45
N TRP A 35 1.45 -29.96 32.62
CA TRP A 35 2.84 -29.55 32.78
C TRP A 35 2.89 -28.25 33.58
N ILE A 36 3.52 -28.32 34.75
CA ILE A 36 3.83 -27.21 35.63
C ILE A 36 4.98 -26.43 35.01
N ALA A 37 4.69 -25.22 34.54
CA ALA A 37 5.74 -24.25 34.23
C ALA A 37 6.24 -23.63 35.54
N PRO A 38 7.57 -23.50 35.78
CA PRO A 38 8.08 -22.85 36.98
C PRO A 38 7.70 -21.39 37.01
N ALA A 39 7.07 -20.98 38.11
CA ALA A 39 6.73 -19.60 38.38
C ALA A 39 8.00 -18.75 38.53
N VAL A 40 8.34 -17.97 37.55
CA VAL A 40 9.34 -16.90 37.69
C VAL A 40 8.75 -15.81 38.57
N ARG A 41 9.21 -15.70 39.81
CA ARG A 41 8.87 -14.54 40.69
C ARG A 41 9.40 -13.27 40.03
N ARG A 42 8.49 -12.47 39.48
CA ARG A 42 8.79 -11.09 39.05
C ARG A 42 8.92 -10.20 40.31
N THR A 43 10.10 -9.69 40.55
CA THR A 43 10.37 -8.70 41.61
C THR A 43 9.68 -7.37 41.29
N LYS A 44 9.35 -6.58 42.33
CA LYS A 44 8.65 -5.29 42.17
C LYS A 44 9.40 -4.27 41.29
N GLU A 45 10.68 -4.43 41.08
CA GLU A 45 11.52 -3.52 40.28
C GLU A 45 11.26 -3.60 38.76
N THR A 46 10.85 -4.77 38.25
CA THR A 46 10.52 -4.92 36.80
C THR A 46 9.19 -4.27 36.39
N ARG A 47 8.31 -3.98 37.34
CA ARG A 47 7.06 -3.23 37.07
C ARG A 47 7.27 -1.73 36.88
N HIS A 48 8.31 -1.16 37.46
CA HIS A 48 8.58 0.30 37.34
C HIS A 48 9.27 0.66 36.02
N ALA A 49 10.07 -0.22 35.44
CA ALA A 49 10.76 0.05 34.17
C ALA A 49 9.80 0.08 32.95
N TYR A 50 8.73 -0.73 32.96
CA TYR A 50 7.77 -0.77 31.86
C TYR A 50 6.76 0.40 31.88
N LEU A 51 6.50 0.98 33.06
CA LEU A 51 5.62 2.14 33.22
C LEU A 51 6.34 3.48 32.95
N TYR A 52 7.67 3.49 32.93
CA TYR A 52 8.46 4.70 32.63
C TYR A 52 8.61 4.99 31.13
N ALA A 53 8.47 3.97 30.28
CA ALA A 53 8.58 4.13 28.82
C ALA A 53 7.33 4.72 28.15
N VAL A 54 6.20 4.83 28.86
CA VAL A 54 4.92 5.36 28.33
C VAL A 54 4.53 6.71 28.96
N ARG A 55 5.35 7.29 29.83
CA ARG A 55 5.14 8.67 30.26
C ARG A 55 5.64 9.62 29.18
N ARG A 56 4.77 10.01 28.24
CA ARG A 56 4.86 11.31 27.59
C ARG A 56 5.19 12.34 28.66
N ARG A 57 6.27 13.10 28.49
CA ARG A 57 6.56 14.27 29.33
C ARG A 57 5.32 15.18 29.30
N ALA A 58 4.47 15.08 30.31
CA ALA A 58 3.50 16.10 30.57
C ALA A 58 4.31 17.37 30.90
N LEU A 59 4.27 18.35 30.06
CA LEU A 59 4.79 19.67 30.33
C LEU A 59 4.04 20.20 31.52
N SER A 60 4.75 20.86 32.47
CA SER A 60 4.12 21.48 33.63
C SER A 60 3.09 22.53 33.17
N PRO A 61 2.01 22.76 33.94
CA PRO A 61 0.97 23.76 33.58
C PRO A 61 1.54 25.16 33.28
N GLU A 62 2.63 25.54 33.93
CA GLU A 62 3.30 26.83 33.71
C GLU A 62 4.01 26.95 32.36
N ARG A 63 4.40 25.85 31.72
CA ARG A 63 4.96 25.85 30.36
C ARG A 63 3.88 25.90 29.27
N ILE A 64 2.65 25.52 29.59
CA ILE A 64 1.53 25.57 28.65
C ILE A 64 1.03 27.03 28.50
N MET A 65 1.15 27.85 29.54
CA MET A 65 0.68 29.25 29.49
C MET A 65 1.61 30.21 28.73
N ASN A 66 2.85 29.82 28.44
CA ASN A 66 3.84 30.64 27.75
C ASN A 66 4.27 30.03 26.37
N ALA A 67 3.54 29.05 25.85
CA ALA A 67 3.76 28.61 24.48
C ALA A 67 3.27 29.71 23.52
N PRO A 68 4.06 30.10 22.51
CA PRO A 68 3.58 31.07 21.52
C PRO A 68 2.27 30.54 20.89
N GLU A 69 1.25 31.37 20.83
CA GLU A 69 -0.12 31.05 20.39
C GLU A 69 -0.26 30.61 18.93
N GLN A 70 0.84 30.54 18.20
CA GLN A 70 0.82 29.94 16.85
C GLN A 70 1.98 28.93 16.75
N PRO A 71 1.71 27.67 16.34
CA PRO A 71 2.78 26.81 15.88
C PRO A 71 3.48 27.54 14.74
N ILE A 72 4.80 27.64 14.80
CA ILE A 72 5.59 28.15 13.67
C ILE A 72 5.26 27.23 12.51
N GLN A 73 4.39 27.69 11.62
CA GLN A 73 4.10 27.01 10.37
C GLN A 73 5.37 27.09 9.51
N PHE A 74 6.21 26.08 9.59
CA PHE A 74 7.23 25.85 8.58
C PHE A 74 6.52 25.38 7.30
N ALA A 75 6.01 26.33 6.52
CA ALA A 75 5.68 25.99 5.14
C ALA A 75 6.96 25.45 4.50
N PRO A 76 6.94 24.24 3.91
CA PRO A 76 8.12 23.68 3.28
C PRO A 76 8.65 24.67 2.24
N ARG A 77 9.83 25.21 2.48
CA ARG A 77 10.43 26.19 1.56
C ARG A 77 11.29 25.46 0.57
N TRP A 78 10.84 25.40 -0.66
CA TRP A 78 11.68 25.00 -1.78
C TRP A 78 12.77 26.05 -1.99
N GLN A 79 13.96 25.59 -2.39
CA GLN A 79 15.12 26.45 -2.54
C GLN A 79 15.05 27.29 -3.83
N ASP A 80 14.43 26.72 -4.84
CA ASP A 80 14.27 27.26 -6.19
C ASP A 80 12.99 26.69 -6.82
N ASP A 81 12.75 26.96 -8.09
CA ASP A 81 11.62 26.41 -8.84
C ASP A 81 11.78 24.93 -9.21
N GLY A 82 12.92 24.31 -8.88
CA GLY A 82 13.19 22.90 -9.16
C GLY A 82 12.55 21.92 -8.17
N SER A 83 12.55 20.66 -8.55
CA SER A 83 12.04 19.54 -7.75
C SER A 83 13.12 18.56 -7.27
N HIS A 84 14.39 18.98 -7.33
CA HIS A 84 15.57 18.17 -7.00
C HIS A 84 16.10 18.37 -5.58
N ARG A 85 15.51 19.31 -4.82
CA ARG A 85 15.81 19.58 -3.40
C ARG A 85 14.54 19.59 -2.59
N ILE A 86 14.13 18.41 -2.09
CA ILE A 86 12.85 18.22 -1.43
C ILE A 86 12.98 18.61 0.04
N PRO A 87 12.21 19.59 0.56
CA PRO A 87 12.22 19.95 1.97
C PRO A 87 11.73 18.79 2.85
N PHE A 88 12.40 18.49 3.96
CA PHE A 88 11.98 17.45 4.89
C PHE A 88 10.62 17.74 5.52
N GLY A 89 10.22 19.01 5.61
CA GLY A 89 8.86 19.40 6.03
C GLY A 89 7.74 18.81 5.17
N VAL A 90 8.02 18.42 3.92
CA VAL A 90 7.06 17.72 3.05
C VAL A 90 6.63 16.37 3.65
N TYR A 91 7.46 15.74 4.47
CA TYR A 91 7.19 14.45 5.10
C TYR A 91 6.72 14.54 6.53
N THR A 92 6.91 15.70 7.21
CA THR A 92 6.75 15.83 8.65
C THR A 92 5.65 16.81 9.08
N ASP A 93 5.11 17.61 8.14
CA ASP A 93 4.09 18.60 8.44
C ASP A 93 2.69 17.98 8.34
N ALA A 94 2.01 17.86 9.50
CA ALA A 94 0.66 17.29 9.57
C ALA A 94 -0.40 18.14 8.86
N ALA A 95 -0.26 19.47 8.83
CA ALA A 95 -1.20 20.34 8.12
C ALA A 95 -1.04 20.22 6.60
N LEU A 96 0.19 20.04 6.14
CA LEU A 96 0.47 19.74 4.75
C LEU A 96 -0.11 18.39 4.34
N HIS A 97 0.04 17.37 5.18
CA HIS A 97 -0.55 16.06 4.96
C HIS A 97 -2.08 16.14 4.80
N GLN A 98 -2.77 16.91 5.64
CA GLN A 98 -4.23 17.09 5.48
C GLN A 98 -4.59 17.73 4.13
N ARG A 99 -3.83 18.71 3.66
CA ARG A 99 -4.02 19.27 2.32
C ARG A 99 -3.71 18.27 1.20
N GLU A 100 -2.72 17.38 1.38
CA GLU A 100 -2.46 16.29 0.46
C GLU A 100 -3.64 15.33 0.36
N MET A 101 -4.24 14.95 1.50
CA MET A 101 -5.44 14.10 1.52
C MET A 101 -6.57 14.75 0.70
N GLU A 102 -6.83 16.04 0.90
CA GLU A 102 -7.86 16.76 0.14
C GLU A 102 -7.54 16.82 -1.36
N ARG A 103 -6.28 17.12 -1.73
CA ARG A 103 -5.93 17.38 -3.11
C ARG A 103 -5.63 16.15 -3.95
N PHE A 104 -5.06 15.09 -3.34
CA PHE A 104 -4.62 13.90 -4.05
C PHE A 104 -5.51 12.67 -3.85
N PHE A 105 -6.31 12.63 -2.78
CA PHE A 105 -7.14 11.46 -2.51
C PHE A 105 -8.63 11.75 -2.59
N TYR A 106 -9.05 12.98 -2.27
CA TYR A 106 -10.47 13.28 -2.20
C TYR A 106 -10.98 14.15 -3.35
N ARG A 107 -10.09 14.66 -4.21
CA ARG A 107 -10.42 15.47 -5.40
C ARG A 107 -9.53 15.10 -6.58
N ALA A 108 -10.08 15.20 -7.79
CA ALA A 108 -9.40 15.19 -9.09
C ALA A 108 -8.42 14.02 -9.35
N HIS A 109 -8.48 12.95 -8.56
CA HIS A 109 -7.59 11.80 -8.71
C HIS A 109 -8.34 10.48 -8.59
N TRP A 110 -7.88 9.47 -9.34
CA TRP A 110 -8.26 8.08 -9.17
C TRP A 110 -7.38 7.41 -8.12
N SER A 111 -8.00 6.76 -7.16
CA SER A 111 -7.33 5.90 -6.19
C SER A 111 -7.64 4.43 -6.49
N TYR A 112 -6.62 3.59 -6.50
CA TYR A 112 -6.81 2.15 -6.60
C TYR A 112 -7.51 1.62 -5.34
N VAL A 113 -8.50 0.73 -5.53
CA VAL A 113 -9.26 0.14 -4.41
C VAL A 113 -9.23 -1.38 -4.39
N GLY A 114 -8.88 -2.03 -5.49
CA GLY A 114 -8.79 -3.49 -5.55
C GLY A 114 -8.82 -4.05 -6.96
N LEU A 115 -8.99 -5.37 -7.02
CA LEU A 115 -9.19 -6.11 -8.26
C LEU A 115 -10.62 -6.66 -8.30
N GLU A 116 -11.24 -6.73 -9.48
CA GLU A 116 -12.55 -7.36 -9.65
C GLU A 116 -12.57 -8.81 -9.19
N ALA A 117 -11.45 -9.52 -9.34
CA ALA A 117 -11.27 -10.88 -8.85
C ALA A 117 -11.37 -11.04 -7.33
N GLU A 118 -11.34 -9.93 -6.56
CA GLU A 118 -11.53 -9.96 -5.10
C GLU A 118 -13.02 -9.91 -4.71
N ILE A 119 -13.91 -9.62 -5.67
CA ILE A 119 -15.36 -9.52 -5.50
C ILE A 119 -16.08 -10.20 -6.69
N PRO A 120 -15.83 -11.49 -6.97
CA PRO A 120 -16.31 -12.15 -8.19
C PRO A 120 -17.82 -12.31 -8.26
N ASN A 121 -18.53 -12.42 -7.13
CA ASN A 121 -19.97 -12.72 -7.08
C ASN A 121 -20.81 -11.56 -6.55
N PRO A 122 -22.09 -11.45 -6.93
CA PRO A 122 -23.01 -10.52 -6.29
C PRO A 122 -23.02 -10.66 -4.77
N GLY A 123 -22.97 -9.53 -4.08
CA GLY A 123 -22.84 -9.45 -2.63
C GLY A 123 -21.41 -9.52 -2.08
N ASP A 124 -20.43 -9.93 -2.89
CA ASP A 124 -19.04 -9.93 -2.45
C ASP A 124 -18.58 -8.50 -2.17
N PHE A 125 -17.82 -8.35 -1.09
CA PHE A 125 -17.26 -7.06 -0.72
C PHE A 125 -15.85 -7.19 -0.16
N LYS A 126 -15.10 -6.10 -0.30
CA LYS A 126 -13.77 -5.87 0.30
C LYS A 126 -13.74 -4.49 0.93
N ARG A 127 -13.40 -4.41 2.22
CA ARG A 127 -13.10 -3.15 2.88
C ARG A 127 -11.67 -2.70 2.57
N THR A 128 -11.54 -1.47 2.09
CA THR A 128 -10.27 -0.86 1.69
C THR A 128 -10.26 0.62 2.10
N ALA A 129 -9.39 1.43 1.51
CA ALA A 129 -9.32 2.87 1.79
C ALA A 129 -9.05 3.68 0.52
N VAL A 130 -9.49 4.94 0.53
CA VAL A 130 -9.04 6.01 -0.36
C VAL A 130 -8.47 7.11 0.53
N GLY A 131 -7.16 7.33 0.45
CA GLY A 131 -6.46 8.10 1.47
C GLY A 131 -6.67 7.46 2.85
N GLU A 132 -7.10 8.25 3.81
CA GLU A 132 -7.43 7.79 5.17
C GLU A 132 -8.88 7.37 5.35
N ARG A 133 -9.74 7.59 4.32
CA ARG A 133 -11.16 7.25 4.40
C ARG A 133 -11.39 5.78 4.08
N SER A 134 -12.08 5.09 5.01
CA SER A 134 -12.47 3.69 4.80
C SER A 134 -13.59 3.61 3.76
N VAL A 135 -13.43 2.75 2.76
CA VAL A 135 -14.43 2.50 1.72
C VAL A 135 -14.69 1.00 1.59
N ILE A 136 -15.82 0.65 1.00
CA ILE A 136 -16.22 -0.71 0.69
C ILE A 136 -16.30 -0.84 -0.83
N LEU A 137 -15.41 -1.64 -1.40
CA LEU A 137 -15.50 -2.13 -2.77
C LEU A 137 -16.44 -3.34 -2.76
N LEU A 138 -17.44 -3.38 -3.62
CA LEU A 138 -18.42 -4.46 -3.65
C LEU A 138 -18.96 -4.70 -5.06
N ARG A 139 -19.55 -5.88 -5.27
CA ARG A 139 -20.35 -6.20 -6.45
C ARG A 139 -21.83 -6.22 -6.07
N ASP A 140 -22.63 -5.39 -6.72
CA ASP A 140 -24.06 -5.33 -6.45
C ASP A 140 -24.83 -6.50 -7.08
N ASN A 141 -26.15 -6.55 -6.83
CA ASN A 141 -27.01 -7.63 -7.35
C ASN A 141 -27.13 -7.64 -8.87
N ASP A 142 -26.86 -6.51 -9.52
CA ASP A 142 -26.88 -6.37 -10.98
C ASP A 142 -25.50 -6.69 -11.60
N GLY A 143 -24.54 -7.14 -10.77
CA GLY A 143 -23.18 -7.47 -11.18
C GLY A 143 -22.28 -6.24 -11.36
N GLN A 144 -22.73 -5.04 -11.00
CA GLN A 144 -21.96 -3.82 -11.14
C GLN A 144 -20.98 -3.65 -9.98
N VAL A 145 -19.78 -3.19 -10.28
CA VAL A 145 -18.79 -2.81 -9.26
C VAL A 145 -19.19 -1.46 -8.67
N ARG A 146 -19.26 -1.39 -7.34
CA ARG A 146 -19.58 -0.19 -6.58
C ARG A 146 -18.49 0.08 -5.54
N VAL A 147 -18.34 1.35 -5.21
CA VAL A 147 -17.51 1.77 -4.07
C VAL A 147 -18.33 2.78 -3.25
N VAL A 148 -18.48 2.48 -1.96
CA VAL A 148 -19.19 3.35 -1.03
C VAL A 148 -18.34 3.64 0.19
N GLU A 149 -18.48 4.83 0.78
CA GLU A 149 -17.79 5.19 2.00
C GLU A 149 -18.33 4.36 3.18
N ASN A 150 -17.45 3.82 3.99
CA ASN A 150 -17.81 3.00 5.17
C ASN A 150 -18.18 3.89 6.37
N VAL A 151 -19.12 4.81 6.16
CA VAL A 151 -19.56 5.76 7.19
C VAL A 151 -21.08 5.84 7.17
N CYS A 152 -21.71 5.46 8.29
CA CYS A 152 -23.17 5.51 8.44
C CYS A 152 -23.67 6.96 8.41
N ALA A 153 -24.63 7.25 7.53
CA ALA A 153 -25.18 8.59 7.37
C ALA A 153 -25.88 9.14 8.63
N HIS A 154 -26.24 8.28 9.59
CA HIS A 154 -26.90 8.70 10.82
C HIS A 154 -25.94 9.44 11.78
N ARG A 155 -24.86 8.79 12.21
CA ARG A 155 -23.89 9.33 13.20
C ARG A 155 -22.44 8.93 12.91
N GLY A 156 -22.08 8.73 11.68
CA GLY A 156 -20.69 8.56 11.27
C GLY A 156 -19.98 7.26 11.69
N VAL A 157 -20.75 6.24 12.12
CA VAL A 157 -20.14 4.97 12.53
C VAL A 157 -19.55 4.24 11.31
N GLN A 158 -18.29 3.80 11.39
CA GLN A 158 -17.76 2.82 10.46
C GLN A 158 -18.40 1.46 10.73
N PHE A 159 -19.33 1.05 9.91
CA PHE A 159 -20.23 -0.08 10.18
C PHE A 159 -19.69 -1.42 9.69
N CYS A 160 -18.97 -1.45 8.56
CA CYS A 160 -18.33 -2.65 8.05
C CYS A 160 -16.95 -2.83 8.71
N ARG A 161 -16.80 -3.87 9.55
CA ARG A 161 -15.57 -4.17 10.28
C ARG A 161 -14.78 -5.31 9.67
N GLU A 162 -15.44 -6.19 8.96
CA GLU A 162 -14.84 -7.31 8.24
C GLU A 162 -14.01 -6.80 7.07
N ARG A 163 -12.95 -7.54 6.74
CA ARG A 163 -12.07 -7.20 5.61
C ARG A 163 -12.70 -7.54 4.27
N SER A 164 -13.42 -8.63 4.22
CA SER A 164 -14.13 -9.13 3.04
C SER A 164 -15.24 -10.10 3.46
N GLY A 165 -16.13 -10.40 2.56
CA GLY A 165 -17.23 -11.34 2.78
C GLY A 165 -18.26 -11.23 1.67
N ASN A 166 -19.44 -11.87 1.90
CA ASN A 166 -20.60 -11.77 1.03
C ASN A 166 -21.81 -11.36 1.86
N ARG A 167 -22.58 -10.38 1.39
CA ARG A 167 -23.76 -9.84 2.07
C ARG A 167 -24.80 -9.36 1.06
N SER A 168 -26.07 -9.41 1.43
CA SER A 168 -27.15 -8.82 0.66
C SER A 168 -27.43 -7.36 1.03
N GLU A 169 -26.96 -6.92 2.19
CA GLU A 169 -27.19 -5.58 2.75
C GLU A 169 -26.18 -5.27 3.86
N PHE A 170 -26.04 -4.00 4.22
CA PHE A 170 -25.17 -3.54 5.30
C PHE A 170 -25.99 -2.91 6.42
N VAL A 171 -25.92 -3.48 7.62
CA VAL A 171 -26.62 -2.99 8.81
C VAL A 171 -25.63 -2.31 9.76
N CYS A 172 -25.89 -1.05 10.10
CA CYS A 172 -25.10 -0.32 11.07
C CYS A 172 -25.28 -0.91 12.48
N PRO A 173 -24.21 -1.28 13.18
CA PRO A 173 -24.32 -1.93 14.49
C PRO A 173 -24.84 -1.01 15.60
N TYR A 174 -24.88 0.31 15.38
CA TYR A 174 -25.28 1.27 16.40
C TYR A 174 -26.81 1.40 16.50
N HIS A 175 -27.47 1.81 15.39
CA HIS A 175 -28.93 2.03 15.38
C HIS A 175 -29.63 1.23 14.28
N GLN A 176 -28.96 0.22 13.70
CA GLN A 176 -29.49 -0.69 12.69
C GLN A 176 -30.06 0.00 11.45
N TRP A 177 -29.52 1.19 11.10
CA TRP A 177 -29.77 1.74 9.77
C TRP A 177 -29.22 0.78 8.73
N ASN A 178 -30.06 0.46 7.75
CA ASN A 178 -29.78 -0.59 6.78
C ASN A 178 -29.63 -0.02 5.39
N TYR A 179 -28.57 -0.44 4.70
CA TYR A 179 -28.22 0.02 3.36
C TYR A 179 -28.16 -1.17 2.40
N ASP A 180 -28.71 -0.99 1.19
CA ASP A 180 -28.54 -1.96 0.12
C ASP A 180 -27.11 -1.93 -0.46
N LEU A 181 -26.82 -2.84 -1.42
CA LEU A 181 -25.52 -2.92 -2.07
C LEU A 181 -25.22 -1.75 -3.01
N GLN A 182 -26.20 -0.90 -3.28
CA GLN A 182 -26.00 0.36 -4.02
C GLN A 182 -25.76 1.55 -3.09
N GLY A 183 -25.74 1.31 -1.77
CA GLY A 183 -25.55 2.34 -0.74
C GLY A 183 -26.80 3.16 -0.43
N ASN A 184 -27.99 2.76 -0.88
CA ASN A 184 -29.24 3.46 -0.54
C ASN A 184 -29.71 3.05 0.85
N LEU A 185 -30.27 4.00 1.62
CA LEU A 185 -30.89 3.71 2.91
C LEU A 185 -32.25 3.03 2.69
N ILE A 186 -32.35 1.76 3.09
CA ILE A 186 -33.56 0.94 2.91
C ILE A 186 -34.31 0.65 4.21
N GLY A 187 -33.66 0.83 5.37
CA GLY A 187 -34.27 0.54 6.66
C GLY A 187 -33.84 1.52 7.75
N VAL A 188 -34.87 2.02 8.49
CA VAL A 188 -34.67 2.85 9.69
C VAL A 188 -35.59 2.31 10.79
N PRO A 189 -35.05 1.69 11.85
CA PRO A 189 -35.81 1.22 12.97
C PRO A 189 -36.65 2.34 13.61
N PHE A 190 -37.87 2.02 14.00
CA PHE A 190 -38.82 2.95 14.62
C PHE A 190 -39.13 4.21 13.79
N ARG A 191 -38.93 4.20 12.48
CA ARG A 191 -39.22 5.34 11.60
C ARG A 191 -40.65 5.85 11.78
N ARG A 192 -41.63 4.94 11.96
CA ARG A 192 -43.04 5.28 12.15
C ARG A 192 -43.44 5.45 13.62
N GLY A 193 -42.48 5.50 14.54
CA GLY A 193 -42.72 5.52 15.97
C GLY A 193 -43.16 4.16 16.53
N VAL A 194 -43.50 4.14 17.80
CA VAL A 194 -44.01 2.95 18.52
C VAL A 194 -45.41 3.21 19.01
N LYS A 195 -46.34 2.32 18.70
CA LYS A 195 -47.73 2.40 19.19
C LYS A 195 -47.78 1.92 20.63
N GLN A 196 -48.24 2.80 21.53
CA GLN A 196 -48.43 2.53 22.94
C GLN A 196 -49.74 3.20 23.39
N ASP A 197 -50.64 2.48 24.06
CA ASP A 197 -51.93 2.96 24.58
C ASP A 197 -52.76 3.72 23.53
N GLY A 198 -52.79 3.22 22.29
CA GLY A 198 -53.53 3.81 21.19
C GLY A 198 -52.86 5.04 20.53
N LYS A 199 -51.75 5.52 21.07
CA LYS A 199 -50.98 6.66 20.53
C LYS A 199 -49.68 6.17 19.86
N VAL A 200 -49.20 6.88 18.85
CA VAL A 200 -47.90 6.67 18.25
C VAL A 200 -46.95 7.65 18.90
N ASN A 201 -45.90 7.13 19.55
CA ASN A 201 -44.87 7.89 20.23
C ASN A 201 -43.57 7.86 19.39
N GLY A 202 -42.92 9.01 19.26
CA GLY A 202 -41.63 9.13 18.54
C GLY A 202 -41.76 8.96 17.02
N GLY A 203 -40.76 8.43 16.40
CA GLY A 203 -40.64 8.31 14.95
C GLY A 203 -39.79 9.43 14.33
N MET A 204 -39.51 9.28 13.05
CA MET A 204 -38.88 10.35 12.26
C MET A 204 -39.93 11.40 11.91
N PRO A 205 -39.51 12.66 11.66
CA PRO A 205 -40.43 13.70 11.22
C PRO A 205 -41.07 13.34 9.88
N PRO A 206 -42.29 13.89 9.57
CA PRO A 206 -43.03 13.53 8.37
C PRO A 206 -42.30 13.76 7.04
N ASP A 207 -41.40 14.74 7.01
CA ASP A 207 -40.59 15.12 5.88
C ASP A 207 -39.26 14.32 5.75
N PHE A 208 -38.99 13.39 6.65
CA PHE A 208 -37.81 12.54 6.58
C PHE A 208 -37.79 11.71 5.29
N ASN A 209 -36.84 12.00 4.41
CA ASN A 209 -36.65 11.30 3.14
C ASN A 209 -35.43 10.37 3.20
N PRO A 210 -35.58 9.04 3.22
CA PRO A 210 -34.47 8.10 3.23
C PRO A 210 -33.51 8.24 2.04
N GLN A 211 -33.99 8.70 0.91
CA GLN A 211 -33.17 8.87 -0.30
C GLN A 211 -32.04 9.91 -0.13
N GLU A 212 -32.19 10.83 0.82
CA GLU A 212 -31.20 11.84 1.17
C GLU A 212 -30.14 11.36 2.15
N HIS A 213 -30.29 10.12 2.67
CA HIS A 213 -29.47 9.56 3.75
C HIS A 213 -28.78 8.27 3.33
N GLY A 214 -28.49 8.09 2.06
CA GLY A 214 -27.64 7.00 1.56
C GLY A 214 -26.19 7.15 2.00
N LEU A 215 -25.39 6.13 1.73
CA LEU A 215 -23.93 6.20 1.87
C LEU A 215 -23.35 7.09 0.77
N THR A 216 -22.23 7.74 1.05
CA THR A 216 -21.44 8.44 0.03
C THR A 216 -20.98 7.43 -1.02
N LYS A 217 -21.37 7.63 -2.28
CA LYS A 217 -20.99 6.80 -3.42
C LYS A 217 -19.82 7.44 -4.13
N LEU A 218 -18.81 6.65 -4.47
CA LEU A 218 -17.66 7.13 -5.23
C LEU A 218 -17.89 6.88 -6.73
N ALA A 219 -17.27 7.69 -7.58
CA ALA A 219 -17.08 7.35 -8.98
C ALA A 219 -16.19 6.10 -9.08
N VAL A 220 -16.50 5.20 -10.03
CA VAL A 220 -15.78 3.93 -10.21
C VAL A 220 -15.37 3.79 -11.67
N ALA A 221 -14.14 3.39 -11.90
CA ALA A 221 -13.64 2.96 -13.20
C ALA A 221 -12.95 1.60 -13.07
N CYS A 222 -13.29 0.69 -13.98
CA CYS A 222 -12.68 -0.62 -14.09
C CYS A 222 -11.91 -0.72 -15.41
N ARG A 223 -10.68 -1.26 -15.37
CA ARG A 223 -9.92 -1.58 -16.57
C ARG A 223 -9.26 -2.95 -16.41
N ASN A 224 -9.67 -3.90 -17.23
CA ASN A 224 -9.10 -5.24 -17.31
C ASN A 224 -8.93 -5.92 -15.94
N GLY A 225 -9.89 -5.73 -15.03
CA GLY A 225 -9.88 -6.28 -13.67
C GLY A 225 -9.30 -5.37 -12.59
N GLY A 226 -8.60 -4.30 -12.93
CA GLY A 226 -8.18 -3.26 -11.96
C GLY A 226 -9.32 -2.30 -11.66
N VAL A 227 -9.56 -2.01 -10.36
CA VAL A 227 -10.64 -1.11 -9.92
C VAL A 227 -10.09 0.13 -9.26
N PHE A 228 -10.57 1.27 -9.74
CA PHE A 228 -10.23 2.60 -9.25
C PHE A 228 -11.50 3.35 -8.82
N ALA A 229 -11.37 4.19 -7.80
CA ALA A 229 -12.46 4.99 -7.31
C ALA A 229 -12.03 6.44 -7.01
N SER A 230 -12.97 7.37 -7.12
CA SER A 230 -12.76 8.77 -6.79
C SER A 230 -13.95 9.32 -5.99
N PHE A 231 -13.67 10.16 -5.00
CA PHE A 231 -14.71 10.96 -4.35
C PHE A 231 -15.20 12.10 -5.25
N ASP A 232 -14.40 12.45 -6.27
CA ASP A 232 -14.73 13.46 -7.27
C ASP A 232 -15.42 12.80 -8.47
N HIS A 233 -16.67 13.15 -8.73
CA HIS A 233 -17.42 12.60 -9.85
C HIS A 233 -17.09 13.28 -11.19
N ASP A 234 -16.40 14.43 -11.14
CA ASP A 234 -15.94 15.17 -12.32
C ASP A 234 -14.47 14.86 -12.67
N VAL A 235 -13.88 13.82 -12.05
CA VAL A 235 -12.52 13.38 -12.36
C VAL A 235 -12.41 12.97 -13.83
N GLU A 236 -11.27 13.28 -14.47
CA GLU A 236 -11.03 12.92 -15.88
C GLU A 236 -11.14 11.39 -16.09
N PRO A 237 -11.50 10.92 -17.28
CA PRO A 237 -11.55 9.47 -17.58
C PRO A 237 -10.26 8.76 -17.18
N LEU A 238 -10.36 7.50 -16.68
CA LEU A 238 -9.21 6.77 -16.17
C LEU A 238 -8.10 6.59 -17.21
N GLU A 239 -8.46 6.39 -18.47
CA GLU A 239 -7.52 6.25 -19.58
C GLU A 239 -6.72 7.53 -19.81
N ASP A 240 -7.38 8.69 -19.77
CA ASP A 240 -6.73 10.00 -19.91
C ASP A 240 -5.87 10.30 -18.67
N TYR A 241 -6.36 9.89 -17.49
CA TYR A 241 -5.62 10.00 -16.23
C TYR A 241 -4.32 9.21 -16.26
N LEU A 242 -4.33 7.97 -16.72
CA LEU A 242 -3.12 7.14 -16.80
C LEU A 242 -2.20 7.56 -17.96
N GLY A 243 -2.80 7.94 -19.08
CA GLY A 243 -2.09 8.32 -20.29
C GLY A 243 -1.50 7.11 -21.06
N PRO A 244 -1.21 7.28 -22.36
CA PRO A 244 -0.87 6.17 -23.26
C PRO A 244 0.40 5.43 -22.86
N ASP A 245 1.42 6.12 -22.38
CA ASP A 245 2.70 5.50 -22.00
C ASP A 245 2.53 4.54 -20.81
N ILE A 246 1.71 4.90 -19.84
CA ILE A 246 1.43 4.06 -18.65
C ILE A 246 0.44 2.97 -18.99
N LEU A 247 -0.60 3.25 -19.78
CA LEU A 247 -1.57 2.26 -20.23
C LEU A 247 -0.91 1.10 -20.96
N HIS A 248 0.11 1.37 -21.78
CA HIS A 248 0.87 0.32 -22.46
C HIS A 248 1.43 -0.74 -21.50
N TYR A 249 1.96 -0.31 -20.36
CA TYR A 249 2.50 -1.23 -19.33
C TYR A 249 1.40 -1.79 -18.42
N PHE A 250 0.33 -1.03 -18.19
CA PHE A 250 -0.82 -1.51 -17.44
C PHE A 250 -1.48 -2.68 -18.15
N ASP A 251 -1.81 -2.52 -19.43
CA ASP A 251 -2.45 -3.54 -20.26
C ASP A 251 -1.55 -4.75 -20.52
N ARG A 252 -0.24 -4.61 -20.36
CA ARG A 252 0.69 -5.73 -20.39
C ARG A 252 0.52 -6.68 -19.20
N VAL A 253 0.19 -6.15 -18.03
CA VAL A 253 -0.05 -6.95 -16.81
C VAL A 253 -1.51 -7.38 -16.72
N PHE A 254 -2.42 -6.49 -17.08
CA PHE A 254 -3.87 -6.69 -17.09
C PHE A 254 -4.36 -6.80 -18.55
N ASP A 255 -4.09 -7.93 -19.16
CA ASP A 255 -4.31 -8.16 -20.61
C ASP A 255 -5.71 -8.73 -20.93
N GLY A 256 -6.60 -8.73 -19.93
CA GLY A 256 -7.97 -9.25 -20.05
C GLY A 256 -8.13 -10.72 -19.69
N ARG A 257 -7.03 -11.43 -19.35
CA ARG A 257 -7.14 -12.79 -18.80
C ARG A 257 -7.79 -12.75 -17.42
N GLU A 258 -8.51 -13.82 -17.08
CA GLU A 258 -9.11 -14.00 -15.77
C GLU A 258 -8.03 -14.05 -14.68
N LEU A 259 -8.16 -13.17 -13.68
CA LEU A 259 -7.23 -13.06 -12.55
C LEU A 259 -7.64 -14.01 -11.43
N VAL A 260 -6.63 -14.61 -10.77
CA VAL A 260 -6.82 -15.44 -9.58
C VAL A 260 -6.01 -14.83 -8.44
N ILE A 261 -6.67 -14.56 -7.31
CA ILE A 261 -6.03 -14.04 -6.10
C ILE A 261 -5.29 -15.17 -5.38
N HIS A 262 -3.99 -15.03 -5.22
CA HIS A 262 -3.15 -16.00 -4.52
C HIS A 262 -3.03 -15.71 -3.02
N GLY A 263 -3.26 -14.47 -2.60
CA GLY A 263 -3.23 -14.07 -1.20
C GLY A 263 -2.79 -12.63 -0.99
N TYR A 264 -2.64 -12.27 0.29
CA TYR A 264 -2.34 -10.92 0.71
C TYR A 264 -1.15 -10.90 1.66
N SER A 265 -0.34 -9.84 1.53
CA SER A 265 0.64 -9.47 2.55
C SER A 265 0.33 -8.05 3.02
N ARG A 266 0.65 -7.74 4.28
CA ARG A 266 0.40 -6.42 4.84
C ARG A 266 1.52 -6.01 5.77
N GLN A 267 1.93 -4.76 5.66
CA GLN A 267 2.98 -4.17 6.47
C GLN A 267 2.52 -2.78 6.92
N ARG A 268 2.66 -2.45 8.21
CA ARG A 268 2.59 -1.08 8.69
C ARG A 268 4.01 -0.54 8.69
N ILE A 269 4.24 0.56 7.96
CA ILE A 269 5.54 1.20 7.83
C ILE A 269 5.46 2.57 8.52
N PRO A 270 6.30 2.82 9.55
CA PRO A 270 6.47 4.16 10.12
C PRO A 270 7.19 5.06 9.12
N GLY A 271 6.44 5.90 8.43
CA GLY A 271 6.95 6.82 7.43
C GLY A 271 5.85 7.48 6.63
N ASN A 272 6.13 8.61 6.05
CA ASN A 272 5.18 9.31 5.21
C ASN A 272 4.88 8.50 3.94
N TRP A 273 3.61 8.47 3.51
CA TRP A 273 3.14 7.68 2.38
C TRP A 273 3.92 7.93 1.07
N LYS A 274 4.43 9.17 0.87
CA LYS A 274 5.21 9.53 -0.31
C LYS A 274 6.53 8.79 -0.40
N LEU A 275 7.13 8.42 0.73
CA LEU A 275 8.41 7.73 0.75
C LEU A 275 8.37 6.38 0.03
N MET A 276 7.23 5.67 0.08
CA MET A 276 7.09 4.43 -0.70
C MET A 276 6.92 4.71 -2.20
N GLN A 277 6.26 5.81 -2.57
CA GLN A 277 6.19 6.24 -3.97
C GLN A 277 7.58 6.62 -4.51
N GLU A 278 8.38 7.30 -3.69
CA GLU A 278 9.76 7.64 -4.03
C GLU A 278 10.65 6.41 -4.14
N ASN A 279 10.57 5.52 -3.15
CA ASN A 279 11.37 4.28 -3.10
C ASN A 279 11.20 3.47 -4.39
N ILE A 280 9.97 3.29 -4.88
CA ILE A 280 9.73 2.55 -6.13
C ILE A 280 10.06 3.38 -7.39
N LYS A 281 10.16 4.70 -7.28
CA LYS A 281 10.62 5.59 -8.36
C LYS A 281 12.15 5.75 -8.39
N ASP A 282 12.84 5.16 -7.42
CA ASP A 282 14.27 5.20 -7.30
C ASP A 282 14.94 3.95 -7.88
N PRO A 283 15.47 3.98 -9.09
CA PRO A 283 16.22 2.86 -9.66
C PRO A 283 17.65 2.72 -9.08
N TYR A 284 18.10 3.69 -8.29
CA TYR A 284 19.46 3.75 -7.76
C TYR A 284 19.68 2.82 -6.56
N HIS A 285 18.71 2.79 -5.60
CA HIS A 285 18.85 2.01 -4.37
C HIS A 285 18.86 0.48 -4.56
N PRO A 286 18.16 -0.16 -5.55
CA PRO A 286 18.03 -1.61 -5.57
C PRO A 286 19.36 -2.36 -5.62
N GLY A 287 20.34 -1.81 -6.31
CA GLY A 287 21.68 -2.39 -6.41
C GLY A 287 22.56 -2.17 -5.17
N LEU A 288 22.16 -1.29 -4.28
CA LEU A 288 22.91 -0.88 -3.11
C LEU A 288 22.30 -1.38 -1.81
N LEU A 289 20.99 -1.28 -1.68
CA LEU A 289 20.23 -1.72 -0.52
C LEU A 289 19.94 -3.24 -0.59
N HIS A 290 19.42 -3.72 -1.70
CA HIS A 290 19.04 -5.12 -1.88
C HIS A 290 20.22 -5.94 -2.40
N THR A 291 21.25 -6.10 -1.59
CA THR A 291 22.47 -6.83 -1.95
C THR A 291 22.22 -8.25 -2.45
N TRP A 292 21.09 -8.85 -2.03
CA TRP A 292 20.64 -10.14 -2.51
C TRP A 292 20.36 -10.12 -4.02
N PHE A 293 19.73 -9.08 -4.55
CA PHE A 293 19.46 -8.95 -5.99
C PHE A 293 20.73 -8.97 -6.83
N VAL A 294 21.72 -8.20 -6.42
CA VAL A 294 22.99 -8.10 -7.13
C VAL A 294 23.77 -9.41 -7.00
N THR A 295 23.84 -9.96 -5.80
CA THR A 295 24.58 -11.20 -5.50
C THR A 295 24.10 -12.37 -6.36
N PHE A 296 22.81 -12.51 -6.57
CA PHE A 296 22.24 -13.62 -7.36
C PHE A 296 21.83 -13.21 -8.79
N GLY A 297 22.30 -12.07 -9.26
CA GLY A 297 22.16 -11.63 -10.65
C GLY A 297 20.74 -11.32 -11.08
N LEU A 298 19.84 -10.98 -10.15
CA LEU A 298 18.49 -10.55 -10.46
C LEU A 298 18.40 -9.08 -10.86
N TRP A 299 19.40 -8.29 -10.46
CA TRP A 299 19.49 -6.88 -10.81
C TRP A 299 20.95 -6.51 -11.15
N ARG A 300 21.11 -5.63 -12.15
CA ARG A 300 22.37 -5.02 -12.56
C ARG A 300 22.09 -3.61 -13.05
N ALA A 301 22.97 -2.65 -12.71
CA ALA A 301 22.82 -1.26 -13.15
C ALA A 301 22.95 -1.07 -14.66
N ASP A 302 23.62 -2.01 -15.35
CA ASP A 302 23.81 -2.03 -16.80
C ASP A 302 22.77 -2.89 -17.57
N ASN A 303 21.72 -3.36 -16.91
CA ASN A 303 20.60 -3.98 -17.61
C ASN A 303 19.97 -2.95 -18.56
N ARG A 304 19.56 -3.42 -19.74
CA ARG A 304 18.72 -2.60 -20.60
C ARG A 304 17.46 -2.19 -19.83
N SER A 305 17.22 -0.90 -19.77
CA SER A 305 16.14 -0.34 -18.95
C SER A 305 15.52 0.90 -19.59
N GLU A 306 14.32 1.20 -19.19
CA GLU A 306 13.60 2.40 -19.57
C GLU A 306 12.88 2.95 -18.36
N LEU A 307 12.92 4.26 -18.21
CA LEU A 307 12.15 5.01 -17.21
C LEU A 307 11.20 5.92 -17.94
N LYS A 308 9.91 5.71 -17.76
CA LYS A 308 8.83 6.44 -18.42
C LYS A 308 7.97 7.16 -17.41
N MET A 309 7.54 8.35 -17.74
CA MET A 309 6.56 9.14 -17.00
C MET A 309 5.38 9.51 -17.90
N ASP A 310 4.19 9.67 -17.33
CA ASP A 310 3.08 10.27 -18.05
C ASP A 310 3.36 11.76 -18.32
N ARG A 311 2.60 12.35 -19.24
CA ARG A 311 2.75 13.78 -19.65
C ARG A 311 2.66 14.77 -18.48
N HIS A 312 2.05 14.37 -17.37
CA HIS A 312 1.87 15.19 -16.17
C HIS A 312 2.91 14.93 -15.11
N LEU A 313 3.81 13.96 -15.29
CA LEU A 313 4.87 13.53 -14.36
C LEU A 313 4.34 12.90 -13.05
N ARG A 314 3.06 12.52 -13.01
CA ARG A 314 2.42 11.95 -11.82
C ARG A 314 2.62 10.44 -11.70
N HIS A 315 2.57 9.75 -12.84
CA HIS A 315 2.76 8.30 -12.93
C HIS A 315 4.12 7.99 -13.52
N ALA A 316 4.63 6.81 -13.18
CA ALA A 316 5.88 6.34 -13.77
C ALA A 316 5.88 4.82 -13.97
N ALA A 317 6.65 4.37 -14.94
CA ALA A 317 6.99 2.98 -15.14
C ALA A 317 8.52 2.83 -15.20
N MET A 318 9.03 1.90 -14.41
CA MET A 318 10.42 1.45 -14.43
C MET A 318 10.47 0.07 -15.09
N ILE A 319 11.19 -0.04 -16.18
CA ILE A 319 11.27 -1.24 -17.01
C ILE A 319 12.71 -1.73 -17.03
N SER A 320 12.92 -3.05 -16.86
CA SER A 320 14.24 -3.67 -16.94
C SER A 320 14.17 -5.02 -17.63
N THR A 321 15.21 -5.33 -18.45
CA THR A 321 15.35 -6.60 -19.16
C THR A 321 16.61 -7.31 -18.67
N ARG A 322 16.43 -8.45 -18.01
CA ARG A 322 17.52 -9.26 -17.47
C ARG A 322 18.35 -9.90 -18.59
N GLY A 323 19.65 -10.02 -18.34
CA GLY A 323 20.57 -10.73 -19.25
C GLY A 323 21.00 -9.95 -20.48
N GLN A 324 20.63 -8.67 -20.58
CA GLN A 324 21.03 -7.78 -21.68
C GLN A 324 22.02 -6.69 -21.23
N GLY A 325 22.65 -6.89 -20.09
CA GLY A 325 23.71 -6.01 -19.61
C GLY A 325 25.08 -6.32 -20.22
N GLY A 326 25.99 -5.35 -20.14
CA GLY A 326 27.37 -5.52 -20.58
C GLY A 326 28.16 -6.55 -19.76
N LYS A 327 29.35 -6.93 -20.24
CA LYS A 327 30.24 -7.85 -19.52
C LYS A 327 31.09 -7.20 -18.41
N GLY A 328 30.93 -5.90 -18.16
CA GLY A 328 31.68 -5.17 -17.17
C GLY A 328 31.25 -5.42 -15.72
N SER A 329 32.13 -5.20 -14.76
CA SER A 329 31.76 -5.23 -13.34
C SER A 329 31.06 -3.94 -12.95
N VAL A 330 29.73 -3.99 -12.72
CA VAL A 330 28.91 -2.88 -12.22
C VAL A 330 28.88 -2.80 -10.70
N THR A 331 29.64 -3.67 -10.03
CA THR A 331 29.71 -3.75 -8.57
C THR A 331 30.96 -3.07 -8.00
N SER A 332 31.77 -2.45 -8.86
CA SER A 332 32.95 -1.66 -8.47
C SER A 332 32.53 -0.56 -7.48
N GLY A 333 33.08 -0.58 -6.27
CA GLY A 333 32.76 0.36 -5.20
C GLY A 333 31.58 -0.04 -4.30
N VAL A 334 30.89 -1.16 -4.55
CA VAL A 334 29.85 -1.67 -3.67
C VAL A 334 30.47 -2.60 -2.62
N SER A 335 30.66 -2.09 -1.40
CA SER A 335 31.35 -2.81 -0.32
C SER A 335 30.61 -4.02 0.24
N SER A 336 29.29 -4.08 0.03
CA SER A 336 28.41 -5.17 0.52
C SER A 336 28.28 -6.34 -0.45
N PHE A 337 28.79 -6.23 -1.67
CA PHE A 337 28.71 -7.26 -2.69
C PHE A 337 29.61 -8.46 -2.37
N LYS A 338 29.07 -9.67 -2.48
CA LYS A 338 29.78 -10.94 -2.22
C LYS A 338 29.63 -11.89 -3.40
N GLU A 339 30.64 -11.97 -4.25
CA GLU A 339 30.64 -12.73 -5.50
C GLU A 339 30.51 -14.26 -5.34
N GLN A 340 30.82 -14.79 -4.16
CA GLN A 340 30.94 -16.24 -3.94
C GLN A 340 29.76 -16.87 -3.18
N MET A 341 28.66 -16.14 -3.00
CA MET A 341 27.47 -16.72 -2.36
C MET A 341 26.66 -17.55 -3.35
N SER A 342 26.24 -18.74 -2.92
CA SER A 342 25.30 -19.59 -3.64
C SER A 342 24.07 -19.85 -2.81
N LEU A 343 22.92 -20.05 -3.45
CA LEU A 343 21.68 -20.44 -2.78
C LEU A 343 21.69 -21.96 -2.59
N ASN A 344 21.23 -22.42 -1.41
CA ASN A 344 20.98 -23.85 -1.17
C ASN A 344 19.77 -24.36 -1.95
N ASP A 345 18.85 -23.47 -2.31
CA ASP A 345 17.67 -23.75 -3.11
C ASP A 345 17.61 -22.74 -4.27
N ASP A 346 18.04 -23.15 -5.44
CA ASP A 346 18.08 -22.33 -6.67
C ASP A 346 16.70 -22.07 -7.29
N ARG A 347 15.65 -22.79 -6.82
CA ARG A 347 14.27 -22.57 -7.26
C ARG A 347 13.75 -21.17 -6.97
N PHE A 348 14.36 -20.41 -6.05
CA PHE A 348 14.08 -19.00 -5.87
C PHE A 348 14.48 -18.15 -7.09
N LEU A 349 15.46 -18.61 -7.85
CA LEU A 349 15.94 -17.97 -9.08
C LEU A 349 15.31 -18.60 -10.36
N ASP A 350 14.45 -19.60 -10.18
CA ASP A 350 13.75 -20.28 -11.31
C ASP A 350 12.77 -19.32 -11.99
N ILE A 351 13.20 -18.80 -13.13
CA ILE A 351 12.46 -17.83 -13.94
C ILE A 351 12.14 -18.48 -15.28
N VAL A 352 10.85 -18.46 -15.64
CA VAL A 352 10.36 -18.96 -16.92
C VAL A 352 9.86 -17.76 -17.73
N PRO A 353 10.36 -17.56 -18.95
CA PRO A 353 9.81 -16.55 -19.85
C PRO A 353 8.32 -16.83 -20.12
N GLU A 354 7.50 -15.81 -19.99
CA GLU A 354 6.07 -15.88 -20.30
C GLU A 354 5.83 -15.22 -21.67
N PRO A 355 4.93 -15.77 -22.52
CA PRO A 355 4.72 -15.28 -23.90
C PRO A 355 4.36 -13.80 -23.98
N TRP A 356 3.68 -13.28 -22.95
CA TRP A 356 3.22 -11.89 -22.87
C TRP A 356 4.30 -10.89 -22.40
N TRP A 357 5.51 -11.34 -22.02
CA TRP A 357 6.56 -10.44 -21.52
C TRP A 357 7.09 -9.46 -22.56
N ASN A 358 7.20 -9.86 -23.81
CA ASN A 358 7.77 -9.04 -24.89
C ASN A 358 9.12 -8.42 -24.55
N GLY A 359 10.00 -9.18 -23.86
CA GLY A 359 11.34 -8.80 -23.46
C GLY A 359 11.51 -8.30 -22.02
N PRO A 360 10.75 -7.31 -21.49
CA PRO A 360 10.91 -6.85 -20.12
C PRO A 360 10.69 -7.96 -19.09
N THR A 361 11.63 -8.08 -18.12
CA THR A 361 11.55 -9.08 -17.03
C THR A 361 11.10 -8.45 -15.72
N ALA A 362 11.15 -7.14 -15.64
CA ALA A 362 10.57 -6.38 -14.53
C ALA A 362 9.90 -5.12 -15.08
N VAL A 363 8.67 -4.88 -14.66
CA VAL A 363 7.93 -3.65 -14.89
C VAL A 363 7.27 -3.24 -13.58
N LEU A 364 7.70 -2.12 -13.03
CA LEU A 364 7.15 -1.54 -11.81
C LEU A 364 6.49 -0.22 -12.19
N MET A 365 5.17 -0.16 -12.06
CA MET A 365 4.39 1.05 -12.31
C MET A 365 4.01 1.70 -10.98
N THR A 366 4.30 2.96 -10.83
CA THR A 366 3.83 3.77 -9.71
C THR A 366 2.70 4.66 -10.20
N LEU A 367 1.47 4.29 -9.88
CA LEU A 367 0.29 5.08 -10.19
C LEU A 367 -0.03 5.97 -8.99
N PHE A 368 0.23 7.24 -9.17
CA PHE A 368 -0.03 8.25 -8.14
C PHE A 368 -1.54 8.41 -7.88
N PRO A 369 -2.00 8.53 -6.62
CA PRO A 369 -1.17 8.66 -5.43
C PRO A 369 -0.83 7.33 -4.73
N SER A 370 -1.53 6.22 -4.97
CA SER A 370 -1.65 5.20 -3.93
C SER A 370 -1.31 3.77 -4.35
N VAL A 371 -0.94 3.48 -5.61
CA VAL A 371 -0.69 2.09 -6.00
C VAL A 371 0.58 1.89 -6.79
N ILE A 372 1.25 0.78 -6.49
CA ILE A 372 2.30 0.22 -7.31
C ILE A 372 1.78 -1.08 -7.92
N ILE A 373 1.90 -1.22 -9.22
CA ILE A 373 1.62 -2.46 -9.95
C ILE A 373 2.96 -3.05 -10.37
N GLN A 374 3.21 -4.26 -9.94
CA GLN A 374 4.48 -4.93 -10.17
C GLN A 374 4.31 -6.23 -10.93
N GLN A 375 5.01 -6.32 -12.05
CA GLN A 375 5.49 -7.56 -12.60
C GLN A 375 7.00 -7.62 -12.35
N GLN A 376 7.45 -8.59 -11.58
CA GLN A 376 8.87 -8.82 -11.36
C GLN A 376 9.15 -10.30 -11.54
N VAL A 377 9.84 -10.59 -12.63
CA VAL A 377 9.96 -11.93 -13.19
C VAL A 377 8.56 -12.58 -13.29
N ASN A 378 8.29 -13.73 -12.68
CA ASN A 378 6.95 -14.33 -12.74
C ASN A 378 6.00 -13.85 -11.62
N SER A 379 6.46 -13.06 -10.66
CA SER A 379 5.60 -12.53 -9.60
C SER A 379 4.76 -11.35 -10.08
N LEU A 380 3.47 -11.38 -9.77
CA LEU A 380 2.52 -10.34 -10.06
C LEU A 380 1.87 -9.84 -8.76
N SER A 381 1.84 -8.54 -8.57
CA SER A 381 1.19 -7.95 -7.40
C SER A 381 0.73 -6.52 -7.64
N THR A 382 -0.33 -6.12 -6.96
CA THR A 382 -0.61 -4.72 -6.65
C THR A 382 -0.17 -4.44 -5.23
N ARG A 383 0.34 -3.23 -4.98
CA ARG A 383 0.77 -2.76 -3.67
C ARG A 383 0.07 -1.45 -3.37
N HIS A 384 -0.91 -1.48 -2.51
CA HIS A 384 -1.72 -0.31 -2.17
C HIS A 384 -1.12 0.40 -0.95
N ILE A 385 -0.79 1.67 -1.12
CA ILE A 385 -0.33 2.57 -0.06
C ILE A 385 -1.57 3.22 0.55
N GLN A 386 -1.82 2.96 1.83
CA GLN A 386 -2.95 3.52 2.58
C GLN A 386 -2.40 4.41 3.71
N PRO A 387 -2.42 5.74 3.57
CA PRO A 387 -1.95 6.64 4.60
C PRO A 387 -2.65 6.43 5.94
N VAL A 388 -1.90 6.57 7.04
CA VAL A 388 -2.39 6.50 8.41
C VAL A 388 -1.70 7.61 9.21
N GLY A 389 -2.18 8.82 9.07
CA GLY A 389 -1.47 10.01 9.53
C GLY A 389 -0.29 10.39 8.61
N HIS A 390 0.42 11.43 9.02
CA HIS A 390 1.55 11.97 8.24
C HIS A 390 2.82 11.13 8.37
N ASP A 391 2.91 10.25 9.35
CA ASP A 391 4.10 9.52 9.80
C ASP A 391 3.97 7.99 9.69
N ALA A 392 2.89 7.48 9.12
CA ALA A 392 2.71 6.04 8.89
C ALA A 392 1.81 5.74 7.70
N PHE A 393 1.95 4.55 7.13
CA PHE A 393 1.01 4.00 6.16
C PHE A 393 0.93 2.48 6.26
N ASP A 394 -0.24 1.93 5.88
CA ASP A 394 -0.39 0.50 5.62
C ASP A 394 -0.02 0.21 4.16
N PHE A 395 0.87 -0.74 3.95
CA PHE A 395 1.29 -1.21 2.65
C PHE A 395 0.68 -2.60 2.40
N VAL A 396 -0.35 -2.63 1.55
CA VAL A 396 -1.18 -3.83 1.34
C VAL A 396 -0.87 -4.42 -0.03
N TRP A 397 -0.35 -5.63 -0.03
CA TRP A 397 -0.06 -6.38 -1.23
C TRP A 397 -1.21 -7.33 -1.57
N THR A 398 -1.63 -7.34 -2.82
CA THR A 398 -2.47 -8.37 -3.40
C THR A 398 -1.63 -9.15 -4.40
N HIS A 399 -1.34 -10.41 -4.10
CA HIS A 399 -0.61 -11.32 -5.00
C HIS A 399 -1.62 -12.05 -5.87
N PHE A 400 -1.37 -12.08 -7.17
CA PHE A 400 -2.28 -12.70 -8.13
C PHE A 400 -1.54 -13.45 -9.24
N GLY A 401 -2.26 -14.22 -10.00
CA GLY A 401 -1.87 -14.88 -11.23
C GLY A 401 -3.06 -14.96 -12.16
N PHE A 402 -3.04 -15.90 -13.07
CA PHE A 402 -4.07 -16.08 -14.07
C PHE A 402 -4.76 -17.44 -13.91
N ALA A 403 -6.02 -17.54 -14.32
CA ALA A 403 -6.79 -18.80 -14.23
C ALA A 403 -6.20 -19.93 -15.08
N ASP A 404 -5.48 -19.59 -16.13
CA ASP A 404 -4.77 -20.53 -17.01
C ASP A 404 -3.34 -20.89 -16.54
N ASP A 405 -2.89 -20.37 -15.39
CA ASP A 405 -1.61 -20.74 -14.79
C ASP A 405 -1.59 -22.23 -14.43
N THR A 406 -0.53 -22.93 -14.84
CA THR A 406 -0.31 -24.30 -14.37
C THR A 406 -0.03 -24.32 -12.86
N PRO A 407 -0.28 -25.45 -12.17
CA PRO A 407 0.07 -25.56 -10.75
C PRO A 407 1.55 -25.25 -10.45
N GLU A 408 2.46 -25.51 -11.40
CA GLU A 408 3.87 -25.17 -11.27
C GLU A 408 4.10 -23.66 -11.39
N MET A 409 3.42 -22.97 -12.30
CA MET A 409 3.50 -21.52 -12.43
C MET A 409 2.94 -20.84 -11.18
N THR A 410 1.80 -21.29 -10.65
CA THR A 410 1.24 -20.79 -9.38
C THR A 410 2.25 -20.93 -8.23
N ARG A 411 2.89 -22.10 -8.10
CA ARG A 411 3.94 -22.28 -7.08
C ARG A 411 5.14 -21.36 -7.28
N ARG A 412 5.55 -21.11 -8.52
CA ARG A 412 6.63 -20.19 -8.88
C ARG A 412 6.27 -18.75 -8.50
N ARG A 413 5.06 -18.29 -8.86
CA ARG A 413 4.57 -16.95 -8.46
C ARG A 413 4.58 -16.78 -6.95
N LEU A 414 4.11 -17.78 -6.20
CA LEU A 414 4.10 -17.72 -4.72
C LEU A 414 5.50 -17.73 -4.10
N ARG A 415 6.45 -18.53 -4.64
CA ARG A 415 7.85 -18.48 -4.16
C ARG A 415 8.45 -17.10 -4.36
N GLN A 416 8.27 -16.53 -5.53
CA GLN A 416 8.77 -15.19 -5.84
C GLN A 416 8.03 -14.10 -5.08
N ALA A 417 6.73 -14.22 -4.85
CA ALA A 417 5.97 -13.30 -3.99
C ALA A 417 6.51 -13.28 -2.56
N ASN A 418 6.85 -14.44 -2.00
CA ASN A 418 7.49 -14.52 -0.68
C ASN A 418 8.89 -13.91 -0.68
N LEU A 419 9.63 -14.04 -1.77
CA LEU A 419 10.97 -13.47 -1.91
C LEU A 419 10.94 -11.93 -1.92
N PHE A 420 10.02 -11.34 -2.70
CA PHE A 420 9.93 -9.91 -2.90
C PHE A 420 9.07 -9.20 -1.85
N GLY A 421 8.18 -9.93 -1.19
CA GLY A 421 7.20 -9.38 -0.27
C GLY A 421 7.78 -8.93 1.09
N PRO A 422 6.90 -8.46 2.00
CA PRO A 422 7.28 -7.88 3.29
C PRO A 422 8.09 -8.79 4.22
N ALA A 423 7.95 -10.09 4.09
CA ALA A 423 8.72 -11.07 4.87
C ALA A 423 9.96 -11.59 4.12
N GLY A 424 10.21 -11.09 2.91
CA GLY A 424 11.32 -11.51 2.06
C GLY A 424 12.55 -10.62 2.18
N PHE A 425 13.42 -10.73 1.17
CA PHE A 425 14.71 -10.05 1.14
C PHE A 425 14.68 -8.67 0.45
N VAL A 426 13.50 -8.16 0.08
CA VAL A 426 13.38 -6.91 -0.68
C VAL A 426 12.54 -5.90 0.10
N SER A 427 11.23 -6.07 0.16
CA SER A 427 10.36 -5.07 0.76
C SER A 427 10.55 -4.87 2.27
N ALA A 428 11.18 -5.82 2.97
CA ALA A 428 11.56 -5.63 4.37
C ALA A 428 12.65 -4.56 4.53
N ASP A 429 13.64 -4.56 3.61
CA ASP A 429 14.72 -3.57 3.61
C ASP A 429 14.17 -2.17 3.29
N ASP A 430 13.24 -2.09 2.32
CA ASP A 430 12.54 -0.83 1.98
C ASP A 430 11.81 -0.24 3.18
N GLY A 431 11.07 -1.08 3.90
CA GLY A 431 10.33 -0.65 5.10
C GLY A 431 11.25 -0.10 6.19
N GLU A 432 12.39 -0.73 6.41
CA GLU A 432 13.37 -0.31 7.42
C GLU A 432 14.01 1.05 7.06
N VAL A 433 14.43 1.23 5.81
CA VAL A 433 15.05 2.52 5.40
C VAL A 433 14.05 3.66 5.35
N ILE A 434 12.78 3.40 5.04
CA ILE A 434 11.70 4.40 5.11
C ILE A 434 11.50 4.86 6.57
N GLU A 435 11.46 3.95 7.55
CA GLU A 435 11.38 4.28 8.97
C GLU A 435 12.58 5.13 9.41
N PHE A 436 13.79 4.76 9.00
CA PHE A 436 14.99 5.53 9.33
C PHE A 436 14.99 6.92 8.69
N SER A 437 14.51 7.03 7.44
CA SER A 437 14.39 8.30 6.75
C SER A 437 13.39 9.22 7.44
N GLN A 438 12.21 8.72 7.80
CA GLN A 438 11.20 9.48 8.54
C GLN A 438 11.77 10.01 9.86
N SER A 439 12.43 9.13 10.62
CA SER A 439 13.09 9.51 11.88
C SER A 439 14.15 10.60 11.68
N GLY A 440 14.90 10.55 10.59
CA GLY A 440 15.88 11.57 10.24
C GLY A 440 15.24 12.91 9.86
N PHE A 441 14.14 12.87 9.13
CA PHE A 441 13.40 14.07 8.71
C PHE A 441 12.77 14.79 9.90
N GLU A 442 12.22 14.07 10.86
CA GLU A 442 11.65 14.62 12.09
C GLU A 442 12.69 15.34 12.96
N GLN A 443 13.94 14.87 12.94
CA GLN A 443 15.02 15.54 13.68
C GLN A 443 15.45 16.86 13.04
N LYS A 444 15.27 17.02 11.72
CA LYS A 444 15.76 18.17 10.98
C LYS A 444 14.76 18.66 9.92
N PRO A 445 13.51 19.00 10.27
CA PRO A 445 12.46 19.33 9.33
C PRO A 445 12.78 20.52 8.42
N TRP A 446 13.77 21.36 8.79
CA TRP A 446 14.25 22.48 7.99
C TRP A 446 15.28 22.10 6.92
N HIS A 447 15.78 20.86 6.91
CA HIS A 447 16.71 20.37 5.88
C HIS A 447 15.99 19.97 4.59
N ARG A 448 16.77 19.56 3.59
CA ARG A 448 16.31 19.10 2.28
C ARG A 448 17.03 17.83 1.87
N SER A 449 16.34 16.93 1.19
CA SER A 449 16.94 15.82 0.47
C SER A 449 17.57 16.31 -0.85
N VAL A 450 18.34 15.42 -1.46
CA VAL A 450 19.04 15.67 -2.72
C VAL A 450 18.64 14.58 -3.70
N ALA A 451 17.95 14.94 -4.77
CA ALA A 451 17.56 14.07 -5.87
C ALA A 451 18.21 14.55 -7.19
N GLU A 452 19.54 14.60 -7.21
CA GLU A 452 20.32 15.16 -8.33
C GLU A 452 21.06 14.13 -9.18
N LEU A 453 21.00 12.85 -8.82
CA LEU A 453 21.63 11.81 -9.64
C LEU A 453 21.02 11.82 -11.05
N GLY A 454 21.86 11.89 -12.06
CA GLY A 454 21.44 12.00 -13.46
C GLY A 454 20.94 13.38 -13.87
N GLY A 455 21.17 14.45 -13.04
CA GLY A 455 20.82 15.82 -13.37
C GLY A 455 19.70 16.41 -12.51
N LYS A 456 19.13 17.54 -12.95
CA LYS A 456 18.11 18.29 -12.22
C LYS A 456 16.75 18.33 -12.90
N THR A 457 16.67 17.94 -14.16
CA THR A 457 15.43 17.87 -14.94
C THR A 457 14.67 16.58 -14.70
N ALA A 458 13.39 16.55 -15.07
CA ALA A 458 12.54 15.38 -15.02
C ALA A 458 12.24 14.93 -16.45
N GLU A 459 12.96 13.95 -16.95
CA GLU A 459 12.87 13.44 -18.33
C GLU A 459 12.89 11.91 -18.35
N ASN A 460 12.26 11.31 -19.36
CA ASN A 460 12.37 9.87 -19.59
C ASN A 460 13.81 9.51 -19.92
N THR A 461 14.27 8.34 -19.45
CA THR A 461 15.65 7.86 -19.72
C THR A 461 15.66 6.37 -20.04
N ASP A 462 16.80 5.90 -20.57
CA ASP A 462 17.07 4.51 -20.92
C ASP A 462 18.09 3.83 -19.99
N HIS A 463 18.35 4.42 -18.82
CA HIS A 463 19.29 3.89 -17.83
C HIS A 463 18.78 4.07 -16.39
N MET A 464 19.33 3.27 -15.46
CA MET A 464 18.91 3.21 -14.04
C MET A 464 19.71 4.12 -13.10
N VAL A 465 20.74 4.83 -13.59
CA VAL A 465 21.63 5.65 -12.74
C VAL A 465 21.10 7.10 -12.72
N THR A 466 19.92 7.27 -12.12
CA THR A 466 19.21 8.57 -12.10
C THR A 466 18.12 8.57 -11.05
N GLU A 467 17.70 9.77 -10.61
CA GLU A 467 16.52 10.01 -9.74
C GLU A 467 15.44 10.83 -10.48
N THR A 468 15.39 10.73 -11.80
CA THR A 468 14.50 11.54 -12.65
C THR A 468 13.02 11.36 -12.32
N LEU A 469 12.59 10.13 -11.96
CA LEU A 469 11.19 9.85 -11.64
C LEU A 469 10.75 10.48 -10.31
N ILE A 470 11.67 10.60 -9.34
CA ILE A 470 11.43 11.32 -8.07
C ILE A 470 11.22 12.80 -8.37
N ARG A 471 12.11 13.40 -9.19
CA ARG A 471 11.98 14.80 -9.60
C ARG A 471 10.67 15.07 -10.33
N GLY A 472 10.25 14.15 -11.20
CA GLY A 472 8.96 14.23 -11.88
C GLY A 472 7.77 14.25 -10.90
N MET A 473 7.75 13.32 -9.96
CA MET A 473 6.71 13.25 -8.94
C MET A 473 6.62 14.54 -8.14
N TYR A 474 7.74 15.13 -7.72
CA TYR A 474 7.71 16.38 -6.96
C TYR A 474 7.43 17.61 -7.80
N ALA A 475 7.74 17.60 -9.08
CA ALA A 475 7.28 18.64 -10.00
C ALA A 475 5.75 18.63 -10.14
N TYR A 476 5.15 17.43 -10.21
CA TYR A 476 3.70 17.26 -10.18
C TYR A 476 3.10 17.67 -8.84
N TRP A 477 3.66 17.16 -7.73
CA TRP A 477 3.21 17.45 -6.38
C TRP A 477 3.17 18.98 -6.12
N ARG A 478 4.25 19.68 -6.45
CA ARG A 478 4.33 21.15 -6.31
C ARG A 478 3.23 21.85 -7.09
N ARG A 479 3.07 21.51 -8.36
CA ARG A 479 2.05 22.13 -9.22
C ARG A 479 0.65 22.00 -8.62
N VAL A 480 0.31 20.87 -8.01
CA VAL A 480 -1.01 20.66 -7.40
C VAL A 480 -1.13 21.31 -6.03
N MET A 481 -0.06 21.29 -5.23
CA MET A 481 -0.09 21.81 -3.86
C MET A 481 0.08 23.33 -3.78
N GLU A 482 0.72 23.95 -4.78
CA GLU A 482 0.95 25.38 -4.87
C GLU A 482 -0.17 26.10 -5.66
N ALA A 483 -1.03 25.36 -6.42
CA ALA A 483 -2.23 25.88 -7.08
C ALA A 483 -3.35 26.12 -6.06
#